data_dd227e50cf84c0bbe1ecbec6c9ef04b8
#
_entry.id   dd227e50cf84c0bbe1ecbec6c9ef04b8
#
_cell.length_a   1.000
_cell.length_b   1.000
_cell.length_c   1.000
_cell.angle_alpha   90.00
_cell.angle_beta   90.00
_cell.angle_gamma   90.00
#
_symmetry.space_group_name_H-M   'P 1'
#
loop_
_entity.id
_entity.type
_entity.pdbx_description
1 polymer ?
#
loop_
_entity_poly.entity_id
_entity_poly.type
_entity_poly.pdbx_seq_one_letter_code
_entity_poly.pdbx_strand_id
1 'polypeptide(L)'
;MRRRRRSSASSPPSLHSCTCAIELHYEVTRDAGRVRAAMVHNVVGTAMIFCSSAPLDLNLIHSIMPNSTFKKKKFAAVTIRLCDPNCTVLLFASGKMVLTGCRDFMTCILACHSVVDLLRQRLPGFYLEVVNIQMQNIVGHVDLHLCDEILDLDRFYRENNIECTFQRTMFPGLVYRAVDSPVVMLIFASGRVVVTGAKSTASVERAWDALHPKLLAYREPRK
;
A
#
# COMPACT_ATOMS: atom_id res chain seq x y z
N MET A 1 40.74 -58.60 12.23
CA MET A 1 39.35 -58.07 12.35
C MET A 1 39.39 -56.61 12.79
N ARG A 2 39.23 -55.62 11.86
CA ARG A 2 39.10 -54.18 12.15
C ARG A 2 37.76 -53.71 11.64
N ARG A 3 36.81 -53.41 12.56
CA ARG A 3 35.51 -52.83 12.26
C ARG A 3 35.69 -51.35 11.83
N ARG A 4 35.31 -51.02 10.60
CA ARG A 4 35.16 -49.66 10.14
C ARG A 4 33.90 -49.05 10.77
N ARG A 5 34.05 -47.95 11.53
CA ARG A 5 32.95 -47.10 11.97
C ARG A 5 32.49 -46.24 10.78
N ARG A 6 31.23 -46.36 10.43
CA ARG A 6 30.54 -45.45 9.49
C ARG A 6 30.24 -44.15 10.25
N SER A 7 30.78 -43.02 9.73
CA SER A 7 30.39 -41.70 10.15
C SER A 7 29.02 -41.41 9.56
N SER A 8 28.04 -41.17 10.42
CA SER A 8 26.72 -40.65 10.07
C SER A 8 26.86 -39.17 9.72
N ALA A 9 26.65 -38.84 8.46
CA ALA A 9 26.48 -37.45 8.03
C ALA A 9 25.13 -36.94 8.59
N SER A 10 25.23 -35.94 9.44
CA SER A 10 24.06 -35.20 9.91
C SER A 10 23.53 -34.29 8.79
N SER A 11 22.28 -34.50 8.43
CA SER A 11 21.54 -33.63 7.53
C SER A 11 21.40 -32.21 8.14
N PRO A 12 21.42 -31.15 7.32
CA PRO A 12 21.22 -29.80 7.84
C PRO A 12 19.79 -29.65 8.37
N PRO A 13 19.56 -28.82 9.42
CA PRO A 13 18.24 -28.60 9.95
C PRO A 13 17.35 -27.94 8.92
N SER A 14 16.19 -28.53 8.69
CA SER A 14 15.10 -27.96 7.93
C SER A 14 14.71 -26.59 8.53
N LEU A 15 14.76 -25.56 7.73
CA LEU A 15 14.17 -24.25 8.03
C LEU A 15 12.65 -24.45 8.22
N HIS A 16 12.25 -24.73 9.44
CA HIS A 16 10.85 -24.61 9.82
C HIS A 16 10.43 -23.14 9.67
N SER A 17 9.48 -22.93 8.77
CA SER A 17 8.66 -21.77 8.55
C SER A 17 8.33 -21.05 9.86
N CYS A 18 8.99 -19.93 10.12
CA CYS A 18 8.48 -18.94 11.06
C CYS A 18 7.38 -18.16 10.37
N THR A 19 6.21 -18.77 10.24
CA THR A 19 4.96 -18.08 9.94
C THR A 19 4.53 -17.34 11.21
N CYS A 20 5.19 -16.25 11.52
CA CYS A 20 4.60 -15.20 12.32
C CYS A 20 3.69 -14.40 11.40
N ALA A 21 2.54 -14.95 11.08
CA ALA A 21 1.40 -14.19 10.66
C ALA A 21 1.00 -13.31 11.85
N ILE A 22 1.55 -12.12 11.93
CA ILE A 22 0.91 -11.03 12.65
C ILE A 22 -0.26 -10.64 11.74
N GLU A 23 -1.33 -11.43 11.83
CA GLU A 23 -2.66 -10.97 11.49
C GLU A 23 -2.95 -9.83 12.47
N LEU A 24 -2.70 -8.61 12.04
CA LEU A 24 -3.40 -7.46 12.56
C LEU A 24 -4.86 -7.61 12.11
N HIS A 25 -5.54 -8.60 12.73
CA HIS A 25 -6.98 -8.57 12.86
C HIS A 25 -7.28 -7.33 13.71
N TYR A 26 -7.58 -6.24 13.02
CA TYR A 26 -8.38 -5.21 13.61
C TYR A 26 -9.75 -5.86 13.84
N GLU A 27 -9.92 -6.52 15.01
CA GLU A 27 -11.22 -7.02 15.45
C GLU A 27 -12.15 -5.84 15.53
N VAL A 28 -13.02 -5.77 14.56
CA VAL A 28 -14.18 -4.89 14.57
C VAL A 28 -15.13 -5.47 15.60
N THR A 29 -14.99 -5.02 16.85
CA THR A 29 -16.05 -5.18 17.82
C THR A 29 -17.29 -4.50 17.24
N ARG A 30 -18.34 -5.28 17.10
CA ARG A 30 -19.69 -4.79 16.75
C ARG A 30 -20.20 -3.94 17.92
N ASP A 31 -19.76 -2.71 17.99
CA ASP A 31 -20.43 -1.71 18.79
C ASP A 31 -21.45 -1.01 17.91
N ALA A 32 -22.69 -1.00 18.36
CA ALA A 32 -23.85 -0.52 17.62
C ALA A 32 -23.59 0.90 17.12
N GLY A 33 -23.40 1.06 15.78
CA GLY A 33 -23.35 2.36 15.10
C GLY A 33 -21.98 2.81 14.58
N ARG A 34 -20.87 2.14 14.86
CA ARG A 34 -19.58 2.46 14.22
C ARG A 34 -19.40 1.64 12.94
N VAL A 35 -19.48 2.29 11.81
CA VAL A 35 -19.09 1.71 10.52
C VAL A 35 -17.61 1.36 10.54
N ARG A 36 -17.31 0.16 10.04
CA ARG A 36 -15.98 -0.45 9.97
C ARG A 36 -14.92 0.53 9.48
N ALA A 37 -13.74 0.46 10.08
CA ALA A 37 -12.54 1.13 9.59
C ALA A 37 -12.33 0.86 8.10
N ALA A 38 -11.79 1.85 7.38
CA ALA A 38 -11.51 1.72 5.95
C ALA A 38 -10.62 0.50 5.68
N MET A 39 -11.06 -0.39 4.78
CA MET A 39 -10.21 -1.50 4.32
C MET A 39 -9.11 -0.93 3.43
N VAL A 40 -7.87 -1.00 3.91
CA VAL A 40 -6.70 -0.56 3.14
C VAL A 40 -6.41 -1.60 2.04
N HIS A 41 -6.24 -1.13 0.80
CA HIS A 41 -5.92 -1.97 -0.35
C HIS A 41 -4.54 -1.73 -0.91
N ASN A 42 -4.03 -0.51 -0.77
CA ASN A 42 -2.75 -0.14 -1.31
C ASN A 42 -2.10 0.93 -0.46
N VAL A 43 -0.87 0.66 -0.05
CA VAL A 43 0.03 1.64 0.56
C VAL A 43 1.14 1.93 -0.42
N VAL A 44 1.40 3.20 -0.68
CA VAL A 44 2.54 3.67 -1.44
C VAL A 44 3.59 4.19 -0.47
N GLY A 45 4.78 3.61 -0.53
CA GLY A 45 5.94 4.03 0.25
C GLY A 45 7.04 4.60 -0.63
N THR A 46 7.94 5.36 -0.03
CA THR A 46 9.23 5.74 -0.62
C THR A 46 10.35 5.44 0.35
N ALA A 47 11.52 5.12 -0.21
CA ALA A 47 12.75 4.94 0.55
C ALA A 47 13.95 5.38 -0.31
N MET A 48 15.13 5.43 0.30
CA MET A 48 16.40 5.63 -0.41
C MET A 48 17.33 4.47 -0.10
N ILE A 49 18.04 4.00 -1.11
CA ILE A 49 19.25 3.17 -0.92
C ILE A 49 20.43 4.15 -0.88
N PHE A 50 21.12 4.17 0.24
CA PHE A 50 22.47 4.74 0.30
C PHE A 50 23.43 3.72 -0.31
N CYS A 51 24.23 4.14 -1.29
CA CYS A 51 25.24 3.33 -1.95
C CYS A 51 26.56 4.08 -1.98
N SER A 52 27.65 3.40 -1.65
CA SER A 52 29.01 3.97 -1.73
C SER A 52 29.43 4.34 -3.16
N SER A 53 28.78 3.77 -4.18
CA SER A 53 29.04 4.01 -5.61
C SER A 53 27.78 4.50 -6.30
N ALA A 54 27.28 5.68 -5.94
CA ALA A 54 26.19 6.34 -6.65
C ALA A 54 26.72 7.10 -7.90
N PRO A 55 25.93 7.19 -8.99
CA PRO A 55 24.59 6.62 -9.21
C PRO A 55 24.60 5.11 -9.47
N LEU A 56 23.46 4.44 -9.17
CA LEU A 56 23.31 3.01 -9.42
C LEU A 56 23.22 2.73 -10.94
N ASP A 57 23.94 1.69 -11.39
CA ASP A 57 23.79 1.19 -12.77
C ASP A 57 22.52 0.34 -12.90
N LEU A 58 21.48 0.93 -13.47
CA LEU A 58 20.19 0.26 -13.65
C LEU A 58 20.22 -0.89 -14.66
N ASN A 59 21.16 -0.90 -15.64
CA ASN A 59 21.32 -2.03 -16.56
C ASN A 59 21.90 -3.24 -15.82
N LEU A 60 22.94 -3.01 -15.02
CA LEU A 60 23.52 -4.04 -14.17
C LEU A 60 22.48 -4.58 -13.19
N ILE A 61 21.76 -3.71 -12.49
CA ILE A 61 20.70 -4.11 -11.54
C ILE A 61 19.65 -4.96 -12.26
N HIS A 62 19.15 -4.52 -13.42
CA HIS A 62 18.18 -5.31 -14.19
C HIS A 62 18.72 -6.70 -14.58
N SER A 63 20.00 -6.81 -14.95
CA SER A 63 20.59 -8.10 -15.35
C SER A 63 20.70 -9.11 -14.21
N ILE A 64 20.82 -8.64 -12.96
CA ILE A 64 21.00 -9.49 -11.78
C ILE A 64 19.74 -9.68 -10.95
N MET A 65 18.74 -8.78 -11.06
CA MET A 65 17.52 -8.84 -10.24
C MET A 65 16.47 -9.72 -10.90
N PRO A 66 15.96 -10.75 -10.20
CA PRO A 66 14.86 -11.58 -10.70
C PRO A 66 13.57 -10.76 -10.80
N ASN A 67 12.67 -11.16 -11.68
CA ASN A 67 11.36 -10.54 -11.87
C ASN A 67 11.43 -9.02 -12.09
N SER A 68 12.49 -8.54 -12.73
CA SER A 68 12.67 -7.13 -13.02
C SER A 68 12.40 -6.81 -14.49
N THR A 69 12.02 -5.56 -14.75
CA THR A 69 11.90 -5.02 -16.11
C THR A 69 12.50 -3.62 -16.16
N PHE A 70 13.28 -3.34 -17.21
CA PHE A 70 13.85 -2.02 -17.44
C PHE A 70 13.73 -1.62 -18.90
N LYS A 71 13.03 -0.53 -19.18
CA LYS A 71 12.84 0.05 -20.52
C LYS A 71 13.27 1.52 -20.49
N LYS A 72 14.57 1.77 -20.45
CA LYS A 72 15.19 3.11 -20.29
C LYS A 72 14.53 4.22 -21.12
N LYS A 73 14.13 3.93 -22.36
CA LYS A 73 13.48 4.91 -23.25
C LYS A 73 12.04 5.27 -22.81
N LYS A 74 11.38 4.44 -22.02
CA LYS A 74 9.98 4.64 -21.58
C LYS A 74 9.89 5.09 -20.13
N PHE A 75 10.75 4.56 -19.27
CA PHE A 75 10.69 4.81 -17.83
C PHE A 75 12.08 4.68 -17.19
N ALA A 76 12.50 5.71 -16.45
CA ALA A 76 13.85 5.83 -15.90
C ALA A 76 14.07 5.04 -14.58
N ALA A 77 13.33 3.97 -14.34
CA ALA A 77 13.50 3.12 -13.18
C ALA A 77 13.43 1.63 -13.55
N VAL A 78 14.17 0.80 -12.83
CA VAL A 78 13.98 -0.64 -12.84
C VAL A 78 12.71 -0.97 -12.03
N THR A 79 11.77 -1.68 -12.64
CA THR A 79 10.58 -2.20 -11.97
C THR A 79 10.87 -3.61 -11.50
N ILE A 80 10.83 -3.84 -10.19
CA ILE A 80 11.08 -5.14 -9.54
C ILE A 80 9.76 -5.60 -8.94
N ARG A 81 9.31 -6.81 -9.29
CA ARG A 81 8.12 -7.43 -8.69
C ARG A 81 8.57 -8.46 -7.66
N LEU A 82 8.22 -8.20 -6.41
CA LEU A 82 8.44 -9.13 -5.31
C LEU A 82 7.21 -10.03 -5.16
N CYS A 83 7.44 -11.30 -4.84
CA CYS A 83 6.38 -12.26 -4.53
C CYS A 83 6.11 -12.31 -3.02
N ASP A 84 7.17 -12.18 -2.22
CA ASP A 84 7.10 -12.10 -0.75
C ASP A 84 8.12 -11.08 -0.25
N PRO A 85 7.64 -9.97 0.34
CA PRO A 85 6.25 -9.50 0.35
C PRO A 85 5.73 -9.14 -1.06
N ASN A 86 4.45 -9.43 -1.34
CA ASN A 86 3.86 -9.15 -2.65
C ASN A 86 3.70 -7.63 -2.88
N CYS A 87 4.58 -7.07 -3.68
CA CYS A 87 4.55 -5.66 -4.07
C CYS A 87 5.42 -5.38 -5.29
N THR A 88 5.34 -4.17 -5.79
CA THR A 88 6.19 -3.66 -6.88
C THR A 88 7.08 -2.54 -6.37
N VAL A 89 8.36 -2.64 -6.65
CA VAL A 89 9.38 -1.63 -6.30
C VAL A 89 9.93 -1.00 -7.58
N LEU A 90 9.90 0.32 -7.65
CA LEU A 90 10.51 1.12 -8.70
C LEU A 90 11.83 1.66 -8.15
N LEU A 91 12.96 1.20 -8.68
CA LEU A 91 14.29 1.63 -8.26
C LEU A 91 14.90 2.55 -9.31
N PHE A 92 15.25 3.77 -8.89
CA PHE A 92 15.87 4.81 -9.70
C PHE A 92 17.39 4.82 -9.54
N ALA A 93 18.12 5.36 -10.52
CA ALA A 93 19.57 5.49 -10.49
C ALA A 93 20.09 6.31 -9.30
N SER A 94 19.29 7.22 -8.77
CA SER A 94 19.60 7.99 -7.56
C SER A 94 19.57 7.17 -6.26
N GLY A 95 19.16 5.89 -6.32
CA GLY A 95 18.91 5.08 -5.14
C GLY A 95 17.48 5.26 -4.58
N LYS A 96 16.68 6.18 -5.11
CA LYS A 96 15.28 6.33 -4.69
C LYS A 96 14.49 5.08 -5.04
N MET A 97 13.70 4.60 -4.09
CA MET A 97 12.70 3.55 -4.29
C MET A 97 11.30 4.11 -4.12
N VAL A 98 10.37 3.65 -4.97
CA VAL A 98 8.93 3.85 -4.79
C VAL A 98 8.30 2.47 -4.73
N LEU A 99 7.55 2.20 -3.67
CA LEU A 99 6.88 0.93 -3.41
C LEU A 99 5.38 1.10 -3.60
N THR A 100 4.74 0.16 -4.26
CA THR A 100 3.29 0.17 -4.50
C THR A 100 2.74 -1.26 -4.50
N GLY A 101 1.46 -1.41 -4.21
CA GLY A 101 0.82 -2.72 -4.05
C GLY A 101 1.01 -3.31 -2.65
N CYS A 102 1.62 -2.58 -1.72
CA CYS A 102 1.75 -2.99 -0.33
C CYS A 102 0.38 -2.91 0.38
N ARG A 103 0.09 -3.89 1.25
CA ARG A 103 -1.14 -3.89 2.05
C ARG A 103 -1.08 -2.97 3.26
N ASP A 104 0.12 -2.77 3.80
CA ASP A 104 0.41 -1.95 4.95
C ASP A 104 1.83 -1.37 4.89
N PHE A 105 2.20 -0.54 5.87
CA PHE A 105 3.51 0.09 5.89
C PHE A 105 4.64 -0.88 6.26
N MET A 106 4.36 -1.91 7.06
CA MET A 106 5.35 -2.94 7.37
C MET A 106 5.73 -3.72 6.12
N THR A 107 4.78 -4.02 5.24
CA THR A 107 5.03 -4.61 3.92
C THR A 107 5.98 -3.74 3.09
N CYS A 108 5.83 -2.40 3.12
CA CYS A 108 6.79 -1.49 2.46
C CYS A 108 8.19 -1.61 3.05
N ILE A 109 8.31 -1.64 4.39
CA ILE A 109 9.60 -1.77 5.08
C ILE A 109 10.28 -3.07 4.70
N LEU A 110 9.58 -4.19 4.80
CA LEU A 110 10.09 -5.51 4.45
C LEU A 110 10.54 -5.58 2.99
N ALA A 111 9.76 -5.02 2.07
CA ALA A 111 10.10 -4.96 0.66
C ALA A 111 11.39 -4.16 0.39
N CYS A 112 11.60 -3.04 1.09
CA CYS A 112 12.84 -2.28 0.98
C CYS A 112 14.05 -3.12 1.37
N HIS A 113 13.97 -3.79 2.52
CA HIS A 113 15.06 -4.65 3.01
C HIS A 113 15.29 -5.83 2.07
N SER A 114 14.22 -6.50 1.59
CA SER A 114 14.34 -7.61 0.64
C SER A 114 15.08 -7.20 -0.64
N VAL A 115 14.79 -6.02 -1.21
CA VAL A 115 15.51 -5.52 -2.39
C VAL A 115 16.98 -5.29 -2.09
N VAL A 116 17.31 -4.65 -0.96
CA VAL A 116 18.70 -4.36 -0.59
C VAL A 116 19.47 -5.65 -0.31
N ASP A 117 18.88 -6.62 0.36
CA ASP A 117 19.52 -7.91 0.65
C ASP A 117 19.78 -8.71 -0.65
N LEU A 118 18.83 -8.69 -1.59
CA LEU A 118 19.04 -9.28 -2.91
C LEU A 118 20.18 -8.59 -3.68
N LEU A 119 20.28 -7.27 -3.59
CA LEU A 119 21.38 -6.52 -4.21
C LEU A 119 22.73 -6.82 -3.54
N ARG A 120 22.79 -6.86 -2.21
CA ARG A 120 24.01 -7.22 -1.45
C ARG A 120 24.55 -8.59 -1.82
N GLN A 121 23.66 -9.59 -1.96
CA GLN A 121 24.05 -10.95 -2.36
C GLN A 121 24.67 -11.02 -3.76
N ARG A 122 24.26 -10.12 -4.67
CA ARG A 122 24.67 -10.15 -6.08
C ARG A 122 25.72 -9.10 -6.45
N LEU A 123 25.94 -8.12 -5.59
CA LEU A 123 26.92 -7.05 -5.73
C LEU A 123 27.87 -7.06 -4.51
N PRO A 124 28.69 -8.09 -4.34
CA PRO A 124 29.65 -8.13 -3.24
C PRO A 124 30.63 -6.96 -3.36
N GLY A 125 30.91 -6.29 -2.25
CA GLY A 125 31.82 -5.13 -2.21
C GLY A 125 31.13 -3.77 -2.27
N PHE A 126 29.80 -3.71 -2.48
CA PHE A 126 29.06 -2.47 -2.34
C PHE A 126 28.45 -2.36 -0.94
N TYR A 127 28.68 -1.22 -0.29
CA TYR A 127 27.91 -0.88 0.90
C TYR A 127 26.57 -0.32 0.48
N LEU A 128 25.50 -0.99 0.90
CA LEU A 128 24.11 -0.62 0.59
C LEU A 128 23.32 -0.54 1.91
N GLU A 129 22.58 0.53 2.11
CA GLU A 129 21.72 0.71 3.29
C GLU A 129 20.39 1.35 2.89
N VAL A 130 19.31 0.90 3.53
CA VAL A 130 17.99 1.53 3.36
C VAL A 130 17.87 2.67 4.35
N VAL A 131 17.51 3.85 3.84
CA VAL A 131 17.27 5.04 4.66
C VAL A 131 15.98 5.75 4.23
N ASN A 132 15.43 6.56 5.12
CA ASN A 132 14.29 7.45 4.84
C ASN A 132 13.04 6.72 4.30
N ILE A 133 12.64 5.62 4.95
CA ILE A 133 11.40 4.94 4.60
C ILE A 133 10.22 5.79 5.06
N GLN A 134 9.34 6.16 4.11
CA GLN A 134 8.19 7.03 4.37
C GLN A 134 6.94 6.53 3.68
N MET A 135 5.80 6.63 4.36
CA MET A 135 4.49 6.42 3.75
C MET A 135 4.08 7.67 2.98
N GLN A 136 3.69 7.51 1.72
CA GLN A 136 3.32 8.62 0.83
C GLN A 136 1.82 8.66 0.52
N ASN A 137 1.16 7.50 0.47
CA ASN A 137 -0.27 7.43 0.20
C ASN A 137 -0.87 6.13 0.75
N ILE A 138 -2.09 6.23 1.23
CA ILE A 138 -2.97 5.11 1.58
C ILE A 138 -4.17 5.17 0.66
N VAL A 139 -4.52 4.04 0.04
CA VAL A 139 -5.78 3.87 -0.68
C VAL A 139 -6.57 2.76 -0.01
N GLY A 140 -7.80 3.07 0.32
CA GLY A 140 -8.73 2.12 0.93
C GLY A 140 -10.17 2.37 0.49
N HIS A 141 -11.10 1.57 0.96
CA HIS A 141 -12.52 1.85 0.81
C HIS A 141 -13.29 1.52 2.08
N VAL A 142 -14.43 2.15 2.22
CA VAL A 142 -15.49 1.82 3.17
C VAL A 142 -16.74 1.50 2.37
N ASP A 143 -17.52 0.53 2.82
CA ASP A 143 -18.84 0.24 2.28
C ASP A 143 -19.89 0.49 3.39
N LEU A 144 -20.85 1.35 3.13
CA LEU A 144 -21.93 1.67 4.07
C LEU A 144 -22.98 0.55 4.16
N HIS A 145 -22.88 -0.46 3.26
CA HIS A 145 -23.84 -1.58 3.19
C HIS A 145 -25.31 -1.13 3.13
N LEU A 146 -25.60 -0.19 2.24
CA LEU A 146 -26.94 0.31 1.99
C LEU A 146 -27.74 -0.73 1.18
N CYS A 147 -28.42 -1.67 1.84
CA CYS A 147 -29.12 -2.79 1.20
C CYS A 147 -30.11 -2.30 0.13
N ASP A 148 -31.20 -1.63 0.59
CA ASP A 148 -32.30 -1.12 -0.25
C ASP A 148 -32.28 0.41 -0.35
N GLU A 149 -31.20 1.04 0.08
CA GLU A 149 -31.01 2.48 0.05
C GLU A 149 -29.87 2.88 -0.91
N ILE A 150 -29.84 4.14 -1.25
CA ILE A 150 -28.76 4.80 -1.96
C ILE A 150 -28.46 6.14 -1.30
N LEU A 151 -27.31 6.74 -1.67
CA LEU A 151 -27.00 8.13 -1.30
C LEU A 151 -27.49 9.10 -2.38
N ASP A 152 -28.27 10.11 -2.00
CA ASP A 152 -28.61 11.24 -2.86
C ASP A 152 -27.40 12.19 -2.98
N LEU A 153 -26.52 11.89 -3.95
CA LEU A 153 -25.31 12.66 -4.20
C LEU A 153 -25.60 14.07 -4.76
N ASP A 154 -26.71 14.25 -5.47
CA ASP A 154 -27.09 15.55 -6.00
C ASP A 154 -27.51 16.50 -4.87
N ARG A 155 -28.29 15.99 -3.92
CA ARG A 155 -28.67 16.73 -2.71
C ARG A 155 -27.44 17.00 -1.84
N PHE A 156 -26.60 15.99 -1.62
CA PHE A 156 -25.36 16.15 -0.86
C PHE A 156 -24.46 17.25 -1.47
N TYR A 157 -24.29 17.25 -2.79
CA TYR A 157 -23.50 18.25 -3.48
C TYR A 157 -24.08 19.67 -3.36
N ARG A 158 -25.40 19.83 -3.51
CA ARG A 158 -26.05 21.15 -3.37
C ARG A 158 -25.82 21.77 -2.00
N GLU A 159 -25.84 20.94 -0.95
CA GLU A 159 -25.74 21.40 0.44
C GLU A 159 -24.28 21.50 0.94
N ASN A 160 -23.31 20.86 0.26
CA ASN A 160 -21.89 20.78 0.66
C ASN A 160 -20.92 21.14 -0.50
N ASN A 161 -21.29 22.02 -1.40
CA ASN A 161 -20.56 22.30 -2.64
C ASN A 161 -19.15 22.88 -2.45
N ILE A 162 -18.85 23.49 -1.29
CA ILE A 162 -17.52 24.05 -0.98
C ILE A 162 -16.48 22.93 -0.84
N GLU A 163 -16.87 21.82 -0.26
CA GLU A 163 -15.98 20.67 -0.01
C GLU A 163 -16.03 19.63 -1.14
N CYS A 164 -16.91 19.81 -2.13
CA CYS A 164 -17.25 18.79 -3.11
C CYS A 164 -17.08 19.24 -4.55
N THR A 165 -16.77 18.26 -5.41
CA THR A 165 -16.90 18.37 -6.86
C THR A 165 -17.72 17.18 -7.36
N PHE A 166 -18.78 17.46 -8.15
CA PHE A 166 -19.62 16.40 -8.70
C PHE A 166 -20.01 16.73 -10.15
N GLN A 167 -19.53 15.92 -11.08
CA GLN A 167 -19.81 16.03 -12.51
C GLN A 167 -20.22 14.65 -13.04
N ARG A 168 -21.48 14.29 -12.83
CA ARG A 168 -22.03 12.95 -13.11
C ARG A 168 -21.76 12.45 -14.53
N THR A 169 -21.73 13.34 -15.52
CA THR A 169 -21.45 13.00 -16.92
C THR A 169 -20.00 12.58 -17.17
N MET A 170 -19.07 13.04 -16.35
CA MET A 170 -17.63 12.72 -16.48
C MET A 170 -17.20 11.61 -15.52
N PHE A 171 -17.74 11.61 -14.32
CA PHE A 171 -17.39 10.65 -13.28
C PHE A 171 -18.60 10.40 -12.36
N PRO A 172 -19.00 9.14 -12.13
CA PRO A 172 -20.21 8.80 -11.37
C PRO A 172 -20.09 9.02 -9.87
N GLY A 173 -18.87 9.24 -9.34
CA GLY A 173 -18.61 9.49 -7.94
C GLY A 173 -18.51 10.97 -7.61
N LEU A 174 -18.99 11.36 -6.44
CA LEU A 174 -18.76 12.67 -5.87
C LEU A 174 -17.38 12.71 -5.23
N VAL A 175 -16.57 13.74 -5.55
CA VAL A 175 -15.26 13.96 -4.96
C VAL A 175 -15.41 14.89 -3.77
N TYR A 176 -15.21 14.36 -2.57
CA TYR A 176 -15.18 15.10 -1.32
C TYR A 176 -13.75 15.36 -0.87
N ARG A 177 -13.43 16.59 -0.50
CA ARG A 177 -12.12 16.99 0.02
C ARG A 177 -12.27 17.40 1.48
N ALA A 178 -11.70 16.60 2.38
CA ALA A 178 -11.76 16.91 3.81
C ALA A 178 -11.04 18.23 4.10
N VAL A 179 -11.69 19.09 4.88
CA VAL A 179 -11.12 20.40 5.28
C VAL A 179 -9.82 20.18 6.06
N ASP A 180 -8.81 20.98 5.80
CA ASP A 180 -7.49 20.94 6.46
C ASP A 180 -6.81 19.56 6.45
N SER A 181 -7.12 18.75 5.42
CA SER A 181 -6.58 17.41 5.28
C SER A 181 -6.22 17.11 3.83
N PRO A 182 -5.13 16.36 3.56
CA PRO A 182 -4.82 15.89 2.22
C PRO A 182 -5.76 14.77 1.74
N VAL A 183 -6.64 14.29 2.61
CA VAL A 183 -7.54 13.15 2.32
C VAL A 183 -8.61 13.56 1.32
N VAL A 184 -8.76 12.74 0.30
CA VAL A 184 -9.83 12.84 -0.70
C VAL A 184 -10.68 11.59 -0.64
N MET A 185 -12.00 11.73 -0.66
CA MET A 185 -12.95 10.64 -0.67
C MET A 185 -13.81 10.69 -1.93
N LEU A 186 -13.89 9.55 -2.62
CA LEU A 186 -14.76 9.37 -3.77
C LEU A 186 -16.01 8.63 -3.30
N ILE A 187 -17.14 9.31 -3.28
CA ILE A 187 -18.40 8.83 -2.73
C ILE A 187 -19.30 8.38 -3.89
N PHE A 188 -19.76 7.14 -3.84
CA PHE A 188 -20.67 6.59 -4.84
C PHE A 188 -22.08 6.43 -4.26
N ALA A 189 -23.09 6.57 -5.11
CA ALA A 189 -24.50 6.42 -4.72
C ALA A 189 -24.80 5.05 -4.06
N SER A 190 -24.02 4.02 -4.40
CA SER A 190 -24.13 2.69 -3.78
C SER A 190 -23.73 2.64 -2.30
N GLY A 191 -23.22 3.72 -1.72
CA GLY A 191 -22.65 3.75 -0.37
C GLY A 191 -21.18 3.34 -0.28
N ARG A 192 -20.54 3.01 -1.41
CA ARG A 192 -19.08 2.78 -1.43
C ARG A 192 -18.36 4.12 -1.40
N VAL A 193 -17.34 4.22 -0.53
CA VAL A 193 -16.48 5.39 -0.42
C VAL A 193 -15.02 4.95 -0.57
N VAL A 194 -14.33 5.44 -1.59
CA VAL A 194 -12.88 5.22 -1.76
C VAL A 194 -12.14 6.36 -1.12
N VAL A 195 -11.14 6.05 -0.30
CA VAL A 195 -10.32 7.02 0.44
C VAL A 195 -8.92 7.01 -0.15
N THR A 196 -8.33 8.19 -0.36
CA THR A 196 -6.96 8.35 -0.86
C THR A 196 -6.35 9.66 -0.36
N GLY A 197 -5.03 9.86 -0.59
CA GLY A 197 -4.31 11.08 -0.22
C GLY A 197 -3.77 11.10 1.21
N ALA A 198 -4.13 10.13 2.05
CA ALA A 198 -3.65 10.04 3.41
C ALA A 198 -2.21 9.53 3.48
N LYS A 199 -1.44 10.05 4.44
CA LYS A 199 -0.08 9.58 4.79
C LYS A 199 -0.05 8.86 6.15
N SER A 200 -1.20 8.71 6.80
CA SER A 200 -1.35 7.95 8.05
C SER A 200 -2.78 7.42 8.17
N THR A 201 -2.95 6.30 8.88
CA THR A 201 -4.27 5.74 9.20
C THR A 201 -5.11 6.70 10.02
N ALA A 202 -4.51 7.38 10.99
CA ALA A 202 -5.18 8.40 11.81
C ALA A 202 -5.77 9.56 10.97
N SER A 203 -5.14 9.91 9.84
CA SER A 203 -5.73 10.92 8.93
C SER A 203 -6.95 10.39 8.19
N VAL A 204 -6.94 9.09 7.81
CA VAL A 204 -8.10 8.42 7.21
C VAL A 204 -9.26 8.39 8.19
N GLU A 205 -9.01 7.97 9.43
CA GLU A 205 -10.01 7.85 10.49
C GLU A 205 -10.67 9.20 10.81
N ARG A 206 -9.87 10.23 11.06
CA ARG A 206 -10.41 11.59 11.31
C ARG A 206 -11.26 12.12 10.17
N ALA A 207 -10.80 11.94 8.92
CA ALA A 207 -11.55 12.41 7.77
C ALA A 207 -12.85 11.60 7.58
N TRP A 208 -12.83 10.31 7.88
CA TRP A 208 -13.99 9.45 7.87
C TRP A 208 -15.00 9.82 8.97
N ASP A 209 -14.55 10.01 10.20
CA ASP A 209 -15.39 10.37 11.34
C ASP A 209 -16.10 11.72 11.10
N ALA A 210 -15.47 12.65 10.39
CA ALA A 210 -16.08 13.93 10.00
C ALA A 210 -17.12 13.78 8.88
N LEU A 211 -16.91 12.87 7.92
CA LEU A 211 -17.79 12.69 6.76
C LEU A 211 -18.96 11.75 7.04
N HIS A 212 -18.72 10.64 7.74
CA HIS A 212 -19.70 9.57 7.92
C HIS A 212 -21.06 10.03 8.48
N PRO A 213 -21.14 10.85 9.55
CA PRO A 213 -22.41 11.35 10.05
C PRO A 213 -23.17 12.20 9.02
N LYS A 214 -22.44 12.98 8.21
CA LYS A 214 -23.03 13.77 7.12
C LYS A 214 -23.70 12.83 6.10
N LEU A 215 -23.02 11.77 5.65
CA LEU A 215 -23.55 10.85 4.63
C LEU A 215 -24.85 10.16 5.05
N LEU A 216 -24.96 9.79 6.32
CA LEU A 216 -26.16 9.11 6.83
C LEU A 216 -27.45 9.92 6.67
N ALA A 217 -27.38 11.26 6.63
CA ALA A 217 -28.51 12.16 6.44
C ALA A 217 -29.03 12.22 4.99
N TYR A 218 -28.27 11.64 4.03
CA TYR A 218 -28.60 11.68 2.60
C TYR A 218 -28.97 10.30 2.04
N ARG A 219 -29.32 9.36 2.90
CA ARG A 219 -29.86 8.06 2.48
C ARG A 219 -31.29 8.20 2.00
N GLU A 220 -31.61 7.53 0.92
CA GLU A 220 -32.96 7.43 0.36
C GLU A 220 -33.24 6.01 -0.17
N PRO A 221 -34.52 5.58 -0.22
CA PRO A 221 -34.87 4.29 -0.80
C PRO A 221 -34.41 4.19 -2.27
N ARG A 222 -33.89 3.03 -2.66
CA ARG A 222 -33.58 2.75 -4.05
C ARG A 222 -34.87 2.65 -4.84
N LYS A 223 -35.04 3.49 -5.85
CA LYS A 223 -36.18 3.46 -6.79
C LYS A 223 -36.09 2.34 -7.80
#